data_3c39190d24c7d8ed54e6e4db2b89155b
#
_entry.id   3c39190d24c7d8ed54e6e4db2b89155b
#
_cell.length_a   1.000
_cell.length_b   1.000
_cell.length_c   1.000
_cell.angle_alpha   90.00
_cell.angle_beta   90.00
_cell.angle_gamma   90.00
#
_symmetry.space_group_name_H-M   'P 1'
#
loop_
_entity.id
_entity.type
_entity.pdbx_description
1 polymer ?
#
loop_
_entity_poly.entity_id
_entity_poly.type
_entity_poly.pdbx_seq_one_letter_code
_entity_poly.pdbx_strand_id
1 'polypeptide(L)'
;MGIAQPLLYRYFPSKQALIERIFVEAFLNRWDKSWKAMVSDQTVPLDDRIRQFYRGFASYILTREWVRLFFYSELEGYHYSRKVLHKLKSEIFAAFCESLRLQYGYPSAKSAPITAAELNLVVDLHGLILYKYVRRYVYEARPADSLDVTVDRFLAALHSAAPVLLESLFAPASAK
;
A
#
# COMPACT_ATOMS: atom_id res chain seq x y z
N MET A 1 -0.74 -30.70 15.42
CA MET A 1 -1.79 -31.60 14.91
C MET A 1 -1.80 -31.48 13.39
N GLY A 2 -1.45 -32.55 12.64
CA GLY A 2 -1.53 -32.56 11.18
C GLY A 2 -2.98 -32.76 10.77
N ILE A 3 -3.57 -31.76 10.13
CA ILE A 3 -4.86 -31.95 9.46
C ILE A 3 -4.61 -32.85 8.26
N ALA A 4 -5.30 -34.00 8.20
CA ALA A 4 -5.13 -34.93 7.07
C ALA A 4 -5.55 -34.24 5.77
N GLN A 5 -4.71 -34.31 4.73
CA GLN A 5 -4.93 -33.71 3.40
C GLN A 5 -6.33 -34.00 2.81
N PRO A 6 -6.93 -35.23 2.98
CA PRO A 6 -8.28 -35.50 2.53
C PRO A 6 -9.36 -34.67 3.21
N LEU A 7 -9.14 -34.24 4.47
CA LEU A 7 -10.11 -33.44 5.20
C LEU A 7 -10.19 -32.00 4.65
N LEU A 8 -9.05 -31.43 4.22
CA LEU A 8 -9.01 -30.11 3.60
C LEU A 8 -9.77 -30.07 2.28
N TYR A 9 -9.63 -31.08 1.42
CA TYR A 9 -10.35 -31.16 0.13
C TYR A 9 -11.86 -31.36 0.29
N ARG A 10 -12.34 -31.80 1.45
CA ARG A 10 -13.78 -31.86 1.74
C ARG A 10 -14.41 -30.46 1.93
N TYR A 11 -13.61 -29.49 2.41
CA TYR A 11 -14.08 -28.11 2.64
C TYR A 11 -13.65 -27.14 1.54
N PHE A 12 -12.56 -27.44 0.85
CA PHE A 12 -12.02 -26.60 -0.21
C PHE A 12 -11.84 -27.42 -1.49
N PRO A 13 -12.58 -27.11 -2.58
CA PRO A 13 -12.56 -27.89 -3.82
C PRO A 13 -11.20 -27.84 -4.53
N SER A 14 -10.33 -26.88 -4.19
CA SER A 14 -8.99 -26.74 -4.75
C SER A 14 -8.05 -26.02 -3.79
N LYS A 15 -6.72 -26.14 -4.02
CA LYS A 15 -5.69 -25.37 -3.35
C LYS A 15 -5.93 -23.86 -3.52
N GLN A 16 -6.36 -23.43 -4.72
CA GLN A 16 -6.69 -22.04 -5.00
C GLN A 16 -7.82 -21.54 -4.12
N ALA A 17 -8.92 -22.29 -3.98
CA ALA A 17 -10.05 -21.91 -3.13
C ALA A 17 -9.64 -21.78 -1.66
N LEU A 18 -8.75 -22.64 -1.16
CA LEU A 18 -8.19 -22.52 0.19
C LEU A 18 -7.37 -21.23 0.34
N ILE A 19 -6.46 -20.97 -0.60
CA ILE A 19 -5.60 -19.77 -0.57
C ILE A 19 -6.44 -18.50 -0.69
N GLU A 20 -7.46 -18.49 -1.55
CA GLU A 20 -8.38 -17.34 -1.66
C GLU A 20 -9.12 -17.09 -0.34
N ARG A 21 -9.59 -18.11 0.33
CA ARG A 21 -10.24 -17.98 1.63
C ARG A 21 -9.28 -17.42 2.68
N ILE A 22 -8.07 -17.93 2.75
CA ILE A 22 -7.05 -17.41 3.68
C ILE A 22 -6.71 -15.96 3.34
N PHE A 23 -6.61 -15.60 2.04
CA PHE A 23 -6.35 -14.24 1.62
C PHE A 23 -7.47 -13.28 2.05
N VAL A 24 -8.73 -13.66 1.87
CA VAL A 24 -9.88 -12.88 2.34
C VAL A 24 -9.80 -12.66 3.85
N GLU A 25 -9.58 -13.72 4.62
CA GLU A 25 -9.50 -13.65 6.08
C GLU A 25 -8.28 -12.84 6.56
N ALA A 26 -7.13 -13.07 5.95
CA ALA A 26 -5.87 -12.46 6.38
C ALA A 26 -5.69 -11.00 5.92
N PHE A 27 -6.39 -10.57 4.86
CA PHE A 27 -6.27 -9.23 4.32
C PHE A 27 -7.57 -8.45 4.37
N LEU A 28 -8.63 -8.91 3.66
CA LEU A 28 -9.84 -8.09 3.53
C LEU A 28 -10.55 -7.90 4.87
N ASN A 29 -10.60 -8.92 5.72
CA ASN A 29 -11.21 -8.82 7.03
C ASN A 29 -10.36 -8.07 8.06
N ARG A 30 -9.06 -7.92 7.80
CA ARG A 30 -8.15 -7.11 8.63
C ARG A 30 -8.00 -5.68 8.15
N TRP A 31 -8.60 -5.34 7.01
CA TRP A 31 -8.57 -3.97 6.50
C TRP A 31 -9.38 -3.05 7.44
N ASP A 32 -8.70 -2.12 8.07
CA ASP A 32 -9.36 -1.15 8.94
C ASP A 32 -10.06 -0.08 8.10
N LYS A 33 -11.39 -0.05 8.19
CA LYS A 33 -12.23 0.91 7.45
C LYS A 33 -12.00 2.35 7.90
N SER A 34 -11.45 2.57 9.10
CA SER A 34 -11.13 3.91 9.62
C SER A 34 -9.93 4.54 8.91
N TRP A 35 -9.04 3.74 8.29
CA TRP A 35 -7.87 4.29 7.61
C TRP A 35 -8.23 5.30 6.54
N LYS A 36 -9.28 5.04 5.74
CA LYS A 36 -9.71 5.99 4.70
C LYS A 36 -10.09 7.36 5.29
N ALA A 37 -10.85 7.40 6.37
CA ALA A 37 -11.21 8.64 7.05
C ALA A 37 -9.97 9.33 7.63
N MET A 38 -9.12 8.57 8.32
CA MET A 38 -7.89 9.06 8.96
C MET A 38 -6.92 9.66 7.93
N VAL A 39 -6.65 8.99 6.80
CA VAL A 39 -5.73 9.52 5.78
C VAL A 39 -6.32 10.73 5.03
N SER A 40 -7.63 10.92 5.04
CA SER A 40 -8.32 12.04 4.39
C SER A 40 -8.51 13.25 5.30
N ASP A 41 -8.20 13.14 6.60
CA ASP A 41 -8.37 14.22 7.57
C ASP A 41 -7.32 15.32 7.37
N GLN A 42 -7.70 16.39 6.68
CA GLN A 42 -6.81 17.53 6.39
C GLN A 42 -6.48 18.39 7.62
N THR A 43 -7.09 18.14 8.78
CA THR A 43 -6.76 18.83 10.03
C THR A 43 -5.46 18.32 10.65
N VAL A 44 -5.04 17.10 10.27
CA VAL A 44 -3.78 16.48 10.71
C VAL A 44 -2.74 16.62 9.60
N PRO A 45 -1.48 16.98 9.91
CA PRO A 45 -0.40 17.03 8.93
C PRO A 45 -0.25 15.76 8.12
N LEU A 46 0.03 15.87 6.82
CA LEU A 46 0.15 14.71 5.91
C LEU A 46 1.14 13.66 6.42
N ASP A 47 2.30 14.10 6.89
CA ASP A 47 3.35 13.21 7.38
C ASP A 47 2.89 12.36 8.57
N ASP A 48 2.13 12.95 9.48
CA ASP A 48 1.61 12.23 10.65
C ASP A 48 0.55 11.21 10.25
N ARG A 49 -0.31 11.55 9.28
CA ARG A 49 -1.29 10.59 8.70
C ARG A 49 -0.60 9.42 8.01
N ILE A 50 0.46 9.69 7.25
CA ILE A 50 1.28 8.66 6.60
C ILE A 50 1.95 7.76 7.64
N ARG A 51 2.58 8.33 8.69
CA ARG A 51 3.18 7.53 9.77
C ARG A 51 2.15 6.67 10.49
N GLN A 52 1.00 7.24 10.83
CA GLN A 52 -0.08 6.51 11.48
C GLN A 52 -0.62 5.38 10.60
N PHE A 53 -0.83 5.64 9.32
CA PHE A 53 -1.24 4.61 8.36
C PHE A 53 -0.25 3.45 8.31
N TYR A 54 1.04 3.71 8.11
CA TYR A 54 2.02 2.64 7.98
C TYR A 54 2.26 1.87 9.27
N ARG A 55 2.14 2.49 10.44
CA ARG A 55 2.17 1.77 11.73
C ARG A 55 1.00 0.79 11.85
N GLY A 56 -0.20 1.23 11.53
CA GLY A 56 -1.39 0.37 11.49
C GLY A 56 -1.26 -0.73 10.42
N PHE A 57 -0.97 -0.35 9.18
CA PHE A 57 -0.85 -1.26 8.06
C PHE A 57 0.22 -2.35 8.32
N ALA A 58 1.36 -1.97 8.87
CA ALA A 58 2.42 -2.91 9.19
C ALA A 58 2.04 -3.90 10.30
N SER A 59 1.34 -3.45 11.35
CA SER A 59 0.95 -4.33 12.46
C SER A 59 -0.18 -5.28 12.09
N TYR A 60 -1.12 -4.85 11.25
CA TYR A 60 -2.30 -5.67 10.93
C TYR A 60 -2.15 -6.47 9.64
N ILE A 61 -1.45 -5.93 8.64
CA ILE A 61 -1.37 -6.51 7.29
C ILE A 61 0.00 -7.13 7.03
N LEU A 62 1.11 -6.39 7.25
CA LEU A 62 2.44 -6.87 6.89
C LEU A 62 3.02 -7.87 7.90
N THR A 63 2.22 -8.86 8.28
CA THR A 63 2.67 -9.99 9.11
C THR A 63 3.49 -11.00 8.29
N ARG A 64 4.23 -11.87 8.97
CA ARG A 64 5.03 -12.91 8.31
C ARG A 64 4.18 -13.81 7.41
N GLU A 65 3.04 -14.23 7.94
CA GLU A 65 2.09 -15.12 7.27
C GLU A 65 1.53 -14.45 6.02
N TRP A 66 1.10 -13.18 6.13
CA TRP A 66 0.53 -12.46 5.01
C TRP A 66 1.56 -12.21 3.91
N VAL A 67 2.76 -11.70 4.24
CA VAL A 67 3.80 -11.40 3.24
C VAL A 67 4.17 -12.67 2.48
N ARG A 68 4.40 -13.79 3.16
CA ARG A 68 4.75 -15.06 2.51
C ARG A 68 3.61 -15.60 1.64
N LEU A 69 2.36 -15.57 2.14
CA LEU A 69 1.18 -16.01 1.39
C LEU A 69 0.97 -15.15 0.15
N PHE A 70 1.11 -13.82 0.29
CA PHE A 70 0.96 -12.88 -0.81
C PHE A 70 1.95 -13.20 -1.96
N PHE A 71 3.24 -13.27 -1.67
CA PHE A 71 4.25 -13.58 -2.69
C PHE A 71 4.08 -14.98 -3.26
N TYR A 72 3.79 -15.96 -2.42
CA TYR A 72 3.51 -17.32 -2.88
C TYR A 72 2.34 -17.35 -3.87
N SER A 73 1.24 -16.68 -3.54
CA SER A 73 0.04 -16.67 -4.40
C SER A 73 0.28 -15.96 -5.73
N GLU A 74 1.11 -14.93 -5.77
CA GLU A 74 1.49 -14.26 -7.02
C GLU A 74 2.35 -15.16 -7.93
N LEU A 75 3.30 -15.90 -7.34
CA LEU A 75 4.14 -16.86 -8.07
C LEU A 75 3.32 -18.05 -8.62
N GLU A 76 2.24 -18.46 -7.94
CA GLU A 76 1.29 -19.47 -8.41
C GLU A 76 0.26 -18.91 -9.44
N GLY A 77 0.33 -17.61 -9.77
CA GLY A 77 -0.53 -16.97 -10.77
C GLY A 77 -1.95 -16.61 -10.30
N TYR A 78 -2.20 -16.52 -8.99
CA TYR A 78 -3.54 -16.17 -8.47
C TYR A 78 -3.86 -14.68 -8.51
N HIS A 79 -2.84 -13.81 -8.67
CA HIS A 79 -2.99 -12.36 -8.93
C HIS A 79 -3.81 -11.57 -7.90
N TYR A 80 -3.70 -11.89 -6.63
CA TYR A 80 -4.37 -11.15 -5.54
C TYR A 80 -3.79 -9.74 -5.34
N SER A 81 -2.56 -9.49 -5.78
CA SER A 81 -1.91 -8.18 -5.78
C SER A 81 -2.77 -7.09 -6.43
N ARG A 82 -3.48 -7.43 -7.51
CA ARG A 82 -4.36 -6.49 -8.22
C ARG A 82 -5.47 -5.94 -7.30
N LYS A 83 -6.11 -6.82 -6.50
CA LYS A 83 -7.16 -6.44 -5.55
C LYS A 83 -6.59 -5.57 -4.43
N VAL A 84 -5.43 -5.96 -3.87
CA VAL A 84 -4.73 -5.20 -2.81
C VAL A 84 -4.34 -3.82 -3.31
N LEU A 85 -3.66 -3.76 -4.46
CA LEU A 85 -3.16 -2.51 -5.02
C LEU A 85 -4.30 -1.58 -5.43
N HIS A 86 -5.38 -2.11 -5.99
CA HIS A 86 -6.58 -1.33 -6.29
C HIS A 86 -7.15 -0.68 -5.03
N LYS A 87 -7.29 -1.44 -3.95
CA LYS A 87 -7.80 -0.95 -2.67
C LYS A 87 -6.88 0.11 -2.06
N LEU A 88 -5.56 -0.12 -2.05
CA LEU A 88 -4.58 0.86 -1.60
C LEU A 88 -4.65 2.16 -2.43
N LYS A 89 -4.68 2.06 -3.76
CA LYS A 89 -4.76 3.22 -4.65
C LYS A 89 -6.03 4.03 -4.41
N SER A 90 -7.19 3.37 -4.32
CA SER A 90 -8.48 4.06 -4.22
C SER A 90 -8.80 4.61 -2.83
N GLU A 91 -8.36 3.95 -1.76
CA GLU A 91 -8.75 4.34 -0.40
C GLU A 91 -7.67 5.12 0.34
N ILE A 92 -6.37 4.94 -0.02
CA ILE A 92 -5.25 5.51 0.72
C ILE A 92 -4.41 6.45 -0.15
N PHE A 93 -3.85 5.95 -1.26
CA PHE A 93 -2.87 6.70 -2.04
C PHE A 93 -3.47 7.90 -2.75
N ALA A 94 -4.73 7.81 -3.19
CA ALA A 94 -5.44 8.96 -3.74
C ALA A 94 -5.57 10.11 -2.72
N ALA A 95 -5.79 9.79 -1.44
CA ALA A 95 -5.84 10.80 -0.38
C ALA A 95 -4.46 11.42 -0.09
N PHE A 96 -3.38 10.65 -0.21
CA PHE A 96 -2.02 11.20 -0.13
C PHE A 96 -1.74 12.15 -1.30
N CYS A 97 -2.08 11.76 -2.54
CA CYS A 97 -1.92 12.62 -3.71
C CYS A 97 -2.73 13.92 -3.57
N GLU A 98 -3.99 13.84 -3.13
CA GLU A 98 -4.81 15.03 -2.85
C GLU A 98 -4.16 15.97 -1.84
N SER A 99 -3.65 15.41 -0.74
CA SER A 99 -2.98 16.21 0.30
C SER A 99 -1.71 16.88 -0.19
N LEU A 100 -0.92 16.19 -1.03
CA LEU A 100 0.27 16.76 -1.67
C LEU A 100 -0.10 17.93 -2.58
N ARG A 101 -1.14 17.78 -3.42
CA ARG A 101 -1.61 18.87 -4.28
C ARG A 101 -1.99 20.10 -3.46
N LEU A 102 -2.80 19.90 -2.41
CA LEU A 102 -3.22 21.00 -1.54
C LEU A 102 -2.03 21.67 -0.85
N GLN A 103 -1.08 20.87 -0.36
CA GLN A 103 0.12 21.38 0.30
C GLN A 103 1.01 22.23 -0.62
N TYR A 104 1.10 21.85 -1.89
CA TYR A 104 1.93 22.56 -2.89
C TYR A 104 1.14 23.57 -3.75
N GLY A 105 -0.14 23.84 -3.42
CA GLY A 105 -0.95 24.85 -4.10
C GLY A 105 -1.50 24.44 -5.46
N TYR A 106 -1.59 23.15 -5.75
CA TYR A 106 -2.15 22.63 -6.99
C TYR A 106 -3.66 22.32 -6.89
N PRO A 107 -4.38 22.20 -8.02
CA PRO A 107 -5.81 21.94 -8.04
C PRO A 107 -6.19 20.66 -7.32
N SER A 108 -7.28 20.70 -6.54
CA SER A 108 -7.81 19.53 -5.85
C SER A 108 -8.32 18.46 -6.83
N ALA A 109 -8.46 17.21 -6.34
CA ALA A 109 -9.01 16.11 -7.13
C ALA A 109 -10.48 16.36 -7.61
N LYS A 110 -11.18 17.31 -7.00
CA LYS A 110 -12.51 17.75 -7.45
C LYS A 110 -12.45 18.55 -8.77
N SER A 111 -11.39 19.33 -8.95
CA SER A 111 -11.18 20.15 -10.15
C SER A 111 -10.42 19.39 -11.23
N ALA A 112 -9.48 18.53 -10.86
CA ALA A 112 -8.67 17.74 -11.77
C ALA A 112 -8.44 16.34 -11.15
N PRO A 113 -8.93 15.25 -11.75
CA PRO A 113 -8.76 13.89 -11.21
C PRO A 113 -7.30 13.55 -10.92
N ILE A 114 -7.05 12.77 -9.86
CA ILE A 114 -5.70 12.26 -9.55
C ILE A 114 -5.21 11.41 -10.73
N THR A 115 -4.01 11.70 -11.21
CA THR A 115 -3.41 11.05 -12.36
C THR A 115 -2.77 9.70 -12.02
N ALA A 116 -2.57 8.88 -13.04
CA ALA A 116 -1.81 7.62 -12.88
C ALA A 116 -0.36 7.88 -12.44
N ALA A 117 0.26 8.98 -12.90
CA ALA A 117 1.63 9.33 -12.54
C ALA A 117 1.77 9.64 -11.04
N GLU A 118 0.84 10.39 -10.46
CA GLU A 118 0.82 10.67 -9.03
C GLU A 118 0.62 9.39 -8.20
N LEU A 119 -0.35 8.55 -8.60
CA LEU A 119 -0.57 7.27 -7.92
C LEU A 119 0.65 6.35 -8.03
N ASN A 120 1.33 6.33 -9.17
CA ASN A 120 2.51 5.49 -9.36
C ASN A 120 3.69 5.98 -8.51
N LEU A 121 3.90 7.29 -8.35
CA LEU A 121 4.90 7.81 -7.42
C LEU A 121 4.70 7.24 -6.01
N VAL A 122 3.47 7.27 -5.50
CA VAL A 122 3.18 6.74 -4.16
C VAL A 122 3.33 5.21 -4.11
N VAL A 123 2.93 4.49 -5.18
CA VAL A 123 3.09 3.03 -5.28
C VAL A 123 4.57 2.63 -5.29
N ASP A 124 5.40 3.31 -6.06
CA ASP A 124 6.83 3.02 -6.15
C ASP A 124 7.51 3.23 -4.79
N LEU A 125 7.19 4.34 -4.12
CA LEU A 125 7.68 4.60 -2.77
C LEU A 125 7.13 3.64 -1.72
N HIS A 126 5.86 3.18 -1.85
CA HIS A 126 5.30 2.12 -1.02
C HIS A 126 6.14 0.83 -1.10
N GLY A 127 6.76 0.58 -2.26
CA GLY A 127 7.71 -0.51 -2.44
C GLY A 127 8.84 -0.53 -1.40
N LEU A 128 9.29 0.62 -0.89
CA LEU A 128 10.30 0.72 0.17
C LEU A 128 9.82 0.02 1.45
N ILE A 129 8.54 0.26 1.81
CA ILE A 129 7.94 -0.33 3.01
C ILE A 129 7.72 -1.83 2.79
N LEU A 130 7.12 -2.23 1.67
CA LEU A 130 6.88 -3.63 1.36
C LEU A 130 8.18 -4.43 1.30
N TYR A 131 9.20 -3.93 0.62
CA TYR A 131 10.49 -4.61 0.46
C TYR A 131 11.21 -4.81 1.79
N LYS A 132 11.05 -3.91 2.77
CA LYS A 132 11.54 -4.14 4.13
C LYS A 132 11.01 -5.46 4.71
N TYR A 133 9.71 -5.72 4.54
CA TYR A 133 9.07 -6.93 5.07
C TYR A 133 9.36 -8.18 4.23
N VAL A 134 9.59 -8.00 2.92
CA VAL A 134 10.12 -9.08 2.05
C VAL A 134 11.50 -9.52 2.55
N ARG A 135 12.42 -8.58 2.78
CA ARG A 135 13.75 -8.92 3.33
C ARG A 135 13.63 -9.66 4.67
N ARG A 136 12.72 -9.21 5.52
CA ARG A 136 12.55 -9.80 6.86
C ARG A 136 11.93 -11.20 6.82
N TYR A 137 10.90 -11.40 6.01
CA TYR A 137 10.04 -12.58 6.12
C TYR A 137 10.20 -13.59 4.97
N VAL A 138 10.73 -13.16 3.84
CA VAL A 138 11.00 -14.04 2.68
C VAL A 138 12.48 -14.39 2.61
N TYR A 139 13.35 -13.39 2.73
CA TYR A 139 14.82 -13.62 2.68
C TYR A 139 15.41 -13.94 4.05
N GLU A 140 14.61 -13.85 5.12
CA GLU A 140 15.03 -14.06 6.50
C GLU A 140 16.21 -13.15 6.94
N ALA A 141 16.43 -12.07 6.21
CA ALA A 141 17.37 -11.03 6.55
C ALA A 141 16.78 -10.13 7.63
N ARG A 142 17.59 -9.70 8.60
CA ARG A 142 17.14 -8.72 9.62
C ARG A 142 17.42 -7.32 9.10
N PRO A 143 16.39 -6.54 8.69
CA PRO A 143 16.58 -5.13 8.37
C PRO A 143 17.10 -4.39 9.61
N ALA A 144 18.18 -3.61 9.45
CA ALA A 144 18.78 -2.86 10.55
C ALA A 144 17.87 -1.75 11.08
N ASP A 145 17.07 -1.16 10.18
CA ASP A 145 16.25 0.00 10.50
C ASP A 145 14.87 -0.37 11.06
N SER A 146 14.32 0.48 11.91
CA SER A 146 12.93 0.42 12.36
C SER A 146 11.94 0.71 11.21
N LEU A 147 10.64 0.50 11.44
CA LEU A 147 9.61 0.93 10.50
C LEU A 147 9.61 2.46 10.35
N ASP A 148 9.72 3.18 11.46
CA ASP A 148 9.69 4.65 11.46
C ASP A 148 10.81 5.25 10.60
N VAL A 149 12.04 4.75 10.71
CA VAL A 149 13.16 5.16 9.83
C VAL A 149 12.86 4.89 8.36
N THR A 150 12.18 3.78 8.05
CA THR A 150 11.81 3.47 6.65
C THR A 150 10.70 4.41 6.16
N VAL A 151 9.74 4.76 7.02
CA VAL A 151 8.68 5.73 6.71
C VAL A 151 9.25 7.13 6.56
N ASP A 152 10.23 7.54 7.37
CA ASP A 152 10.90 8.84 7.22
C ASP A 152 11.63 8.95 5.88
N ARG A 153 12.26 7.87 5.40
CA ARG A 153 12.85 7.84 4.04
C ARG A 153 11.78 7.92 2.95
N PHE A 154 10.64 7.25 3.14
CA PHE A 154 9.49 7.37 2.24
C PHE A 154 9.03 8.84 2.16
N LEU A 155 8.85 9.50 3.30
CA LEU A 155 8.42 10.91 3.38
C LEU A 155 9.44 11.84 2.72
N ALA A 156 10.72 11.67 3.01
CA ALA A 156 11.78 12.46 2.39
C ALA A 156 11.78 12.33 0.86
N ALA A 157 11.65 11.11 0.34
CA ALA A 157 11.56 10.85 -1.09
C ALA A 157 10.28 11.42 -1.70
N LEU A 158 9.14 11.30 -1.01
CA LEU A 158 7.84 11.82 -1.45
C LEU A 158 7.88 13.34 -1.58
N HIS A 159 8.37 14.06 -0.55
CA HIS A 159 8.48 15.51 -0.57
C HIS A 159 9.53 16.04 -1.56
N SER A 160 10.53 15.24 -1.89
CA SER A 160 11.51 15.58 -2.93
C SER A 160 10.94 15.40 -4.34
N ALA A 161 10.20 14.34 -4.59
CA ALA A 161 9.72 13.99 -5.93
C ALA A 161 8.37 14.65 -6.29
N ALA A 162 7.48 14.84 -5.31
CA ALA A 162 6.13 15.33 -5.57
C ALA A 162 6.09 16.74 -6.22
N PRO A 163 6.86 17.74 -5.77
CA PRO A 163 6.85 19.06 -6.40
C PRO A 163 7.25 19.01 -7.87
N VAL A 164 8.30 18.25 -8.20
CA VAL A 164 8.80 18.10 -9.57
C VAL A 164 7.74 17.44 -10.47
N LEU A 165 7.08 16.39 -9.97
CA LEU A 165 6.02 15.72 -10.70
C LEU A 165 4.83 16.66 -10.90
N LEU A 166 4.36 17.32 -9.85
CA LEU A 166 3.19 18.22 -9.91
C LEU A 166 3.44 19.41 -10.84
N GLU A 167 4.63 20.00 -10.79
CA GLU A 167 5.02 21.03 -11.75
C GLU A 167 4.93 20.53 -13.18
N SER A 168 5.45 19.34 -13.48
CA SER A 168 5.39 18.75 -14.82
C SER A 168 3.96 18.47 -15.32
N LEU A 169 3.04 18.15 -14.40
CA LEU A 169 1.64 17.82 -14.72
C LEU A 169 0.77 19.07 -14.92
N PHE A 170 1.07 20.14 -14.19
CA PHE A 170 0.24 21.36 -14.14
C PHE A 170 0.93 22.59 -14.72
N ALA A 171 2.17 22.48 -15.23
CA ALA A 171 2.81 23.56 -15.96
C ALA A 171 1.93 23.95 -17.15
N PRO A 172 1.72 25.26 -17.42
CA PRO A 172 1.06 25.68 -18.65
C PRO A 172 1.83 25.10 -19.84
N ALA A 173 1.11 24.45 -20.75
CA ALA A 173 1.72 23.98 -21.99
C ALA A 173 2.47 25.15 -22.63
N SER A 174 3.81 25.06 -22.64
CA SER A 174 4.62 26.07 -23.31
C SER A 174 4.13 26.15 -24.75
N ALA A 175 3.56 27.30 -25.12
CA ALA A 175 3.12 27.54 -26.47
C ALA A 175 4.32 27.31 -27.40
N LYS A 176 4.25 26.23 -28.19
CA LYS A 176 5.17 25.96 -29.30
C LYS A 176 4.77 26.79 -30.49
#